data_90ffa4174caafed07c6e8b3b32341ccc
#
_entry.id   90ffa4174caafed07c6e8b3b32341ccc
#
_cell.length_a   1.000
_cell.length_b   1.000
_cell.length_c   1.000
_cell.angle_alpha   90.00
_cell.angle_beta   90.00
_cell.angle_gamma   90.00
#
_symmetry.space_group_name_H-M   'P 1'
#
loop_
_entity.id
_entity.type
_entity.pdbx_description
1 polymer ?
#
loop_
_entity_poly.entity_id
_entity_poly.type
_entity_poly.pdbx_seq_one_letter_code
_entity_poly.pdbx_strand_id
1 'polypeptide(L)'
;VVGCAGLAENELDAGFVARVAQAGGGTLFLDEVSELPPIGQSRLLRLLERGGETSSGPAPRVIATTSRDLWLAVEAGEFRRDLYYRLYVVPLEMPPLRERVQDISPLLEHFVHRAAQAHGLEPPRITATAGRLLRRYAWPGNVRELKNFCERIAILFAGNEVAPDNLPWEIRRGDMSAGEDLIFRLPSSGINLNDLEVEAIRQALALAGGNKSRAARLLGLTRDTFLYRMQKHVITA
;
A
#
# COMPACT_ATOMS: atom_id res chain seq x y z
N VAL A 1 -3.98 17.63 -16.96
CA VAL A 1 -3.90 16.27 -16.40
C VAL A 1 -5.02 15.43 -16.99
N VAL A 2 -4.71 14.22 -17.39
CA VAL A 2 -5.68 13.23 -17.90
C VAL A 2 -5.50 11.94 -17.09
N GLY A 3 -6.52 11.56 -16.30
CA GLY A 3 -6.59 10.24 -15.69
C GLY A 3 -6.95 9.21 -16.77
N CYS A 4 -6.13 8.18 -16.94
CA CYS A 4 -6.36 7.15 -17.97
C CYS A 4 -7.29 6.05 -17.47
N ALA A 5 -7.40 5.89 -16.14
CA ALA A 5 -8.31 4.93 -15.53
C ALA A 5 -9.77 5.35 -15.75
N GLY A 6 -10.59 4.41 -16.27
CA GLY A 6 -12.02 4.62 -16.45
C GLY A 6 -12.43 5.49 -17.62
N LEU A 7 -11.53 5.83 -18.53
CA LEU A 7 -11.90 6.51 -19.78
C LEU A 7 -12.72 5.57 -20.66
N ALA A 8 -13.99 5.92 -20.85
CA ALA A 8 -14.84 5.20 -21.78
C ALA A 8 -14.40 5.45 -23.24
N GLU A 9 -14.61 4.48 -24.13
CA GLU A 9 -14.17 4.59 -25.53
C GLU A 9 -14.74 5.81 -26.25
N ASN A 10 -15.95 6.21 -25.95
CA ASN A 10 -16.61 7.42 -26.49
C ASN A 10 -16.00 8.74 -25.98
N GLU A 11 -15.42 8.76 -24.77
CA GLU A 11 -14.75 9.93 -24.22
C GLU A 11 -13.34 10.13 -24.79
N LEU A 12 -12.74 9.05 -25.30
CA LEU A 12 -11.44 9.08 -25.97
C LEU A 12 -11.48 9.86 -27.30
N ASP A 13 -12.63 9.96 -27.97
CA ASP A 13 -12.73 10.66 -29.27
C ASP A 13 -12.68 12.18 -29.14
N ALA A 14 -13.61 12.77 -28.43
CA ALA A 14 -13.70 14.23 -28.32
C ALA A 14 -12.89 14.77 -27.12
N GLY A 15 -12.91 14.08 -26.00
CA GLY A 15 -12.29 14.55 -24.77
C GLY A 15 -10.77 14.48 -24.76
N PHE A 16 -10.18 13.39 -25.25
CA PHE A 16 -8.71 13.24 -25.29
C PHE A 16 -8.08 14.22 -26.30
N VAL A 17 -8.64 14.31 -27.51
CA VAL A 17 -8.16 15.24 -28.54
C VAL A 17 -8.30 16.70 -28.09
N ALA A 18 -9.42 17.05 -27.44
CA ALA A 18 -9.62 18.40 -26.89
C ALA A 18 -8.60 18.75 -25.79
N ARG A 19 -8.31 17.82 -24.89
CA ARG A 19 -7.31 18.03 -23.81
C ARG A 19 -5.90 18.14 -24.36
N VAL A 20 -5.57 17.39 -25.40
CA VAL A 20 -4.29 17.51 -26.11
C VAL A 20 -4.18 18.89 -26.77
N ALA A 21 -5.23 19.36 -27.45
CA ALA A 21 -5.28 20.68 -28.07
C ALA A 21 -5.16 21.81 -27.02
N GLN A 22 -5.83 21.67 -25.87
CA GLN A 22 -5.72 22.62 -24.76
C GLN A 22 -4.32 22.66 -24.14
N ALA A 23 -3.55 21.56 -24.20
CA ALA A 23 -2.19 21.51 -23.71
C ALA A 23 -1.15 22.03 -24.70
N GLY A 24 -1.56 22.57 -25.85
CA GLY A 24 -0.67 23.05 -26.92
C GLY A 24 0.46 23.94 -26.39
N GLY A 25 1.71 23.56 -26.66
CA GLY A 25 2.93 24.21 -26.14
C GLY A 25 3.20 24.02 -24.64
N GLY A 26 2.30 23.39 -23.89
CA GLY A 26 2.45 23.10 -22.46
C GLY A 26 2.82 21.64 -22.16
N THR A 27 2.35 21.12 -21.01
CA THR A 27 2.61 19.74 -20.57
C THR A 27 1.30 18.94 -20.46
N LEU A 28 1.25 17.81 -21.16
CA LEU A 28 0.20 16.80 -21.02
C LEU A 28 0.66 15.75 -19.98
N PHE A 29 -0.02 15.70 -18.86
CA PHE A 29 0.24 14.70 -17.83
C PHE A 29 -0.81 13.59 -17.93
N LEU A 30 -0.34 12.35 -18.15
CA LEU A 30 -1.15 11.14 -18.27
C LEU A 30 -0.98 10.31 -16.99
N ASP A 31 -2.03 10.17 -16.21
CA ASP A 31 -2.01 9.42 -14.96
C ASP A 31 -2.52 8.01 -15.21
N GLU A 32 -1.73 7.00 -14.78
CA GLU A 32 -1.96 5.57 -14.98
C GLU A 32 -2.13 5.18 -16.45
N VAL A 33 -1.09 5.46 -17.26
CA VAL A 33 -1.10 5.19 -18.72
C VAL A 33 -1.31 3.73 -19.06
N SER A 34 -0.97 2.78 -18.18
CA SER A 34 -1.23 1.35 -18.30
C SER A 34 -2.73 1.02 -18.40
N GLU A 35 -3.60 1.90 -17.90
CA GLU A 35 -5.05 1.70 -17.90
C GLU A 35 -5.73 2.21 -19.20
N LEU A 36 -4.95 2.72 -20.16
CA LEU A 36 -5.50 3.15 -21.45
C LEU A 36 -6.03 1.96 -22.24
N PRO A 37 -7.29 1.99 -22.70
CA PRO A 37 -7.79 0.96 -23.61
C PRO A 37 -7.07 1.01 -24.96
N PRO A 38 -7.10 -0.08 -25.78
CA PRO A 38 -6.32 -0.19 -27.03
C PRO A 38 -6.52 0.97 -28.02
N ILE A 39 -7.72 1.53 -28.08
CA ILE A 39 -8.03 2.72 -28.90
C ILE A 39 -7.26 3.94 -28.37
N GLY A 40 -7.25 4.15 -27.05
CA GLY A 40 -6.50 5.24 -26.39
C GLY A 40 -5.01 5.13 -26.63
N GLN A 41 -4.45 3.92 -26.51
CA GLN A 41 -3.05 3.65 -26.79
C GLN A 41 -2.68 4.00 -28.25
N SER A 42 -3.51 3.62 -29.21
CA SER A 42 -3.31 3.93 -30.64
C SER A 42 -3.34 5.42 -30.93
N ARG A 43 -4.17 6.19 -30.22
CA ARG A 43 -4.25 7.64 -30.35
C ARG A 43 -3.09 8.36 -29.72
N LEU A 44 -2.68 7.92 -28.53
CA LEU A 44 -1.49 8.44 -27.88
C LEU A 44 -0.26 8.21 -28.73
N LEU A 45 -0.12 7.03 -29.32
CA LEU A 45 0.98 6.74 -30.25
C LEU A 45 1.01 7.72 -31.43
N ARG A 46 -0.12 7.94 -32.10
CA ARG A 46 -0.22 8.91 -33.22
C ARG A 46 0.14 10.32 -32.80
N LEU A 47 -0.22 10.73 -31.58
CA LEU A 47 0.17 12.03 -31.03
C LEU A 47 1.68 12.15 -30.89
N LEU A 48 2.32 11.11 -30.33
CA LEU A 48 3.76 11.06 -30.11
C LEU A 48 4.57 10.93 -31.42
N GLU A 49 3.98 10.31 -32.45
CA GLU A 49 4.62 10.14 -33.78
C GLU A 49 4.63 11.43 -34.60
N ARG A 50 3.61 12.28 -34.48
CA ARG A 50 3.48 13.52 -35.27
C ARG A 50 4.51 14.61 -34.92
N GLY A 51 5.43 14.32 -34.01
CA GLY A 51 6.67 15.07 -33.80
C GLY A 51 6.53 16.54 -33.46
N GLY A 52 5.36 16.96 -32.96
CA GLY A 52 5.24 18.33 -32.49
C GLY A 52 4.29 19.23 -33.25
N GLU A 53 3.69 18.81 -34.34
CA GLU A 53 2.68 19.62 -35.03
C GLU A 53 1.28 19.01 -34.82
N THR A 54 0.47 19.70 -34.02
CA THR A 54 -0.99 19.51 -34.02
C THR A 54 -1.61 20.56 -34.91
N SER A 55 -2.79 20.30 -35.44
CA SER A 55 -3.56 21.30 -36.20
C SER A 55 -3.83 22.60 -35.41
N SER A 56 -3.48 22.64 -34.13
CA SER A 56 -3.73 23.74 -33.20
C SER A 56 -2.46 24.38 -32.61
N GLY A 57 -1.24 23.98 -33.05
CA GLY A 57 0.03 24.54 -32.55
C GLY A 57 1.09 23.51 -32.16
N PRO A 58 2.14 23.91 -31.43
CA PRO A 58 3.23 23.01 -31.03
C PRO A 58 2.71 21.89 -30.12
N ALA A 59 3.28 20.69 -30.28
CA ALA A 59 2.91 19.55 -29.44
C ALA A 59 3.23 19.79 -27.97
N PRO A 60 2.40 19.26 -27.07
CA PRO A 60 2.68 19.31 -25.65
C PRO A 60 3.83 18.36 -25.28
N ARG A 61 4.61 18.73 -24.27
CA ARG A 61 5.48 17.79 -23.56
C ARG A 61 4.62 16.73 -22.87
N VAL A 62 4.92 15.45 -23.08
CA VAL A 62 4.18 14.36 -22.45
C VAL A 62 4.93 13.84 -21.23
N ILE A 63 4.22 13.70 -20.12
CA ILE A 63 4.67 13.00 -18.91
C ILE A 63 3.62 11.94 -18.62
N ALA A 64 4.03 10.67 -18.50
CA ALA A 64 3.14 9.56 -18.19
C ALA A 64 3.55 8.91 -16.87
N THR A 65 2.58 8.52 -16.06
CA THR A 65 2.79 7.71 -14.85
C THR A 65 2.12 6.36 -14.99
N THR A 66 2.63 5.40 -14.27
CA THR A 66 2.04 4.07 -14.11
C THR A 66 2.47 3.47 -12.77
N SER A 67 1.59 2.71 -12.15
CA SER A 67 1.89 1.87 -10.99
C SER A 67 2.22 0.43 -11.37
N ARG A 68 2.00 0.06 -12.65
CA ARG A 68 2.27 -1.29 -13.19
C ARG A 68 3.57 -1.29 -13.98
N ASP A 69 4.22 -2.44 -14.03
CA ASP A 69 5.31 -2.67 -14.97
C ASP A 69 4.75 -2.72 -16.40
N LEU A 70 5.09 -1.68 -17.20
CA LEU A 70 4.62 -1.59 -18.58
C LEU A 70 5.20 -2.67 -19.49
N TRP A 71 6.40 -3.19 -19.17
CA TRP A 71 6.98 -4.27 -19.97
C TRP A 71 6.21 -5.57 -19.79
N LEU A 72 5.85 -5.91 -18.55
CA LEU A 72 4.98 -7.06 -18.29
C LEU A 72 3.61 -6.91 -18.97
N ALA A 73 3.05 -5.71 -19.02
CA ALA A 73 1.81 -5.44 -19.76
C ALA A 73 1.99 -5.61 -21.27
N VAL A 74 3.17 -5.30 -21.83
CA VAL A 74 3.50 -5.55 -23.24
C VAL A 74 3.59 -7.07 -23.52
N GLU A 75 4.24 -7.83 -22.64
CA GLU A 75 4.35 -9.29 -22.77
C GLU A 75 2.98 -9.98 -22.66
N ALA A 76 2.10 -9.47 -21.83
CA ALA A 76 0.72 -9.94 -21.69
C ALA A 76 -0.19 -9.52 -22.86
N GLY A 77 0.27 -8.66 -23.79
CA GLY A 77 -0.54 -8.15 -24.90
C GLY A 77 -1.55 -7.06 -24.50
N GLU A 78 -1.49 -6.58 -23.26
CA GLU A 78 -2.36 -5.51 -22.74
C GLU A 78 -1.88 -4.11 -23.12
N PHE A 79 -0.61 -3.96 -23.43
CA PHE A 79 0.00 -2.68 -23.81
C PHE A 79 0.80 -2.82 -25.11
N ARG A 80 0.72 -1.81 -25.98
CA ARG A 80 1.41 -1.82 -27.28
C ARG A 80 2.90 -1.63 -27.09
N ARG A 81 3.69 -2.46 -27.75
CA ARG A 81 5.17 -2.40 -27.71
C ARG A 81 5.73 -1.10 -28.32
N ASP A 82 5.14 -0.63 -29.43
CA ASP A 82 5.56 0.60 -30.10
C ASP A 82 5.32 1.85 -29.21
N LEU A 83 4.19 1.89 -28.52
CA LEU A 83 3.89 2.95 -27.54
C LEU A 83 4.83 2.90 -26.34
N TYR A 84 5.15 1.71 -25.83
CA TYR A 84 6.12 1.54 -24.75
C TYR A 84 7.44 2.21 -25.07
N TYR A 85 8.05 1.92 -26.24
CA TYR A 85 9.33 2.52 -26.61
C TYR A 85 9.27 4.03 -26.85
N ARG A 86 8.12 4.58 -27.19
CA ARG A 86 7.92 6.03 -27.31
C ARG A 86 7.79 6.73 -25.97
N LEU A 87 7.25 6.08 -24.95
CA LEU A 87 7.13 6.61 -23.59
C LEU A 87 8.39 6.40 -22.77
N TYR A 88 9.06 5.26 -22.94
CA TYR A 88 10.24 4.86 -22.16
C TYR A 88 11.53 5.52 -22.64
N VAL A 89 11.52 6.84 -22.76
CA VAL A 89 12.71 7.62 -23.21
C VAL A 89 13.54 8.08 -22.01
N VAL A 90 12.87 8.60 -20.97
CA VAL A 90 13.51 9.04 -19.72
C VAL A 90 12.69 8.46 -18.56
N PRO A 91 12.96 7.22 -18.14
CA PRO A 91 12.28 6.62 -17.01
C PRO A 91 12.70 7.31 -15.70
N LEU A 92 11.71 7.59 -14.84
CA LEU A 92 11.91 8.10 -13.51
C LEU A 92 11.21 7.14 -12.52
N GLU A 93 12.01 6.43 -11.75
CA GLU A 93 11.49 5.53 -10.71
C GLU A 93 11.30 6.30 -9.40
N MET A 94 10.10 6.19 -8.84
CA MET A 94 9.76 6.78 -7.55
C MET A 94 9.88 5.70 -6.48
N PRO A 95 10.94 5.71 -5.65
CA PRO A 95 11.10 4.68 -4.62
C PRO A 95 9.97 4.76 -3.60
N PRO A 96 9.47 3.60 -3.12
CA PRO A 96 8.46 3.55 -2.08
C PRO A 96 8.99 4.13 -0.76
N LEU A 97 8.07 4.52 0.12
CA LEU A 97 8.43 5.22 1.37
C LEU A 97 9.32 4.37 2.31
N ARG A 98 9.17 3.03 2.28
CA ARG A 98 10.03 2.08 3.02
C ARG A 98 11.51 2.13 2.61
N GLU A 99 11.82 2.60 1.40
CA GLU A 99 13.20 2.75 0.88
C GLU A 99 13.80 4.13 1.16
N ARG A 100 12.96 5.09 1.60
CA ARG A 100 13.35 6.44 2.01
C ARG A 100 12.85 6.79 3.42
N VAL A 101 13.24 5.94 4.36
CA VAL A 101 12.78 6.00 5.78
C VAL A 101 13.08 7.36 6.43
N GLN A 102 14.17 8.03 6.01
CA GLN A 102 14.53 9.37 6.49
C GLN A 102 13.47 10.43 6.18
N ASP A 103 12.65 10.24 5.13
CA ASP A 103 11.60 11.18 4.75
C ASP A 103 10.35 11.06 5.62
N ILE A 104 10.18 9.93 6.35
CA ILE A 104 8.98 9.68 7.15
C ILE A 104 8.80 10.75 8.23
N SER A 105 9.86 11.09 8.97
CA SER A 105 9.75 12.06 10.08
C SER A 105 9.38 13.47 9.59
N PRO A 106 10.05 14.07 8.60
CA PRO A 106 9.66 15.38 8.09
C PRO A 106 8.28 15.38 7.41
N LEU A 107 7.90 14.28 6.75
CA LEU A 107 6.56 14.15 6.17
C LEU A 107 5.47 14.05 7.24
N LEU A 108 5.71 13.29 8.33
CA LEU A 108 4.80 13.22 9.48
C LEU A 108 4.56 14.61 10.07
N GLU A 109 5.63 15.34 10.38
CA GLU A 109 5.55 16.69 10.93
C GLU A 109 4.77 17.62 10.00
N HIS A 110 5.12 17.63 8.72
CA HIS A 110 4.46 18.47 7.72
C HIS A 110 2.96 18.16 7.61
N PHE A 111 2.58 16.89 7.48
CA PHE A 111 1.17 16.52 7.29
C PHE A 111 0.33 16.69 8.55
N VAL A 112 0.89 16.43 9.74
CA VAL A 112 0.20 16.65 11.01
C VAL A 112 -0.10 18.13 11.21
N HIS A 113 0.90 19.02 11.02
CA HIS A 113 0.70 20.46 11.13
C HIS A 113 -0.31 20.98 10.10
N ARG A 114 -0.19 20.55 8.84
CA ARG A 114 -1.11 20.94 7.78
C ARG A 114 -2.55 20.48 8.04
N ALA A 115 -2.73 19.26 8.54
CA ALA A 115 -4.05 18.74 8.89
C ALA A 115 -4.65 19.51 10.08
N ALA A 116 -3.89 19.73 11.15
CA ALA A 116 -4.32 20.48 12.30
C ALA A 116 -4.74 21.91 11.90
N GLN A 117 -3.93 22.60 11.09
CA GLN A 117 -4.24 23.93 10.59
C GLN A 117 -5.53 23.96 9.75
N ALA A 118 -5.73 22.97 8.86
CA ALA A 118 -6.92 22.88 8.02
C ALA A 118 -8.22 22.73 8.82
N HIS A 119 -8.14 22.10 10.01
CA HIS A 119 -9.29 21.88 10.90
C HIS A 119 -9.35 22.90 12.07
N GLY A 120 -8.43 23.86 12.15
CA GLY A 120 -8.37 24.83 13.26
C GLY A 120 -8.05 24.18 14.61
N LEU A 121 -7.29 23.09 14.61
CA LEU A 121 -6.92 22.29 15.77
C LEU A 121 -5.46 22.52 16.17
N GLU A 122 -5.14 22.25 17.44
CA GLU A 122 -3.76 22.21 17.91
C GLU A 122 -3.11 20.88 17.48
N PRO A 123 -1.90 20.90 16.85
CA PRO A 123 -1.26 19.67 16.38
C PRO A 123 -0.89 18.76 17.55
N PRO A 124 -1.14 17.44 17.45
CA PRO A 124 -0.74 16.47 18.45
C PRO A 124 0.79 16.31 18.50
N ARG A 125 1.32 15.90 19.65
CA ARG A 125 2.73 15.58 19.84
C ARG A 125 2.96 14.08 19.72
N ILE A 126 3.74 13.65 18.72
CA ILE A 126 4.11 12.24 18.57
C ILE A 126 5.27 11.93 19.51
N THR A 127 5.08 10.98 20.43
CA THR A 127 6.15 10.57 21.35
C THR A 127 7.31 9.93 20.59
N ALA A 128 8.53 10.00 21.15
CA ALA A 128 9.71 9.42 20.52
C ALA A 128 9.56 7.89 20.26
N THR A 129 8.83 7.20 21.13
CA THR A 129 8.55 5.76 21.01
C THR A 129 7.59 5.48 19.86
N ALA A 130 6.48 6.24 19.76
CA ALA A 130 5.56 6.14 18.62
C ALA A 130 6.26 6.49 17.30
N GLY A 131 7.09 7.54 17.27
CA GLY A 131 7.87 7.92 16.11
C GLY A 131 8.83 6.83 15.62
N ARG A 132 9.41 6.01 16.54
CA ARG A 132 10.22 4.84 16.14
C ARG A 132 9.38 3.76 15.44
N LEU A 133 8.18 3.49 15.93
CA LEU A 133 7.27 2.52 15.31
C LEU A 133 6.83 2.99 13.92
N LEU A 134 6.46 4.27 13.79
CA LEU A 134 6.07 4.87 12.52
C LEU A 134 7.18 4.81 11.46
N ARG A 135 8.45 4.95 11.85
CA ARG A 135 9.60 4.80 10.94
C ARG A 135 9.86 3.36 10.53
N ARG A 136 9.49 2.38 11.36
CA ARG A 136 9.68 0.95 11.07
C ARG A 136 8.56 0.35 10.24
N TYR A 137 7.42 1.00 10.17
CA TYR A 137 6.29 0.52 9.41
C TYR A 137 6.54 0.68 7.90
N ALA A 138 6.11 -0.31 7.11
CA ALA A 138 6.42 -0.40 5.67
C ALA A 138 5.66 0.61 4.80
N TRP A 139 4.57 1.18 5.29
CA TRP A 139 3.72 2.13 4.57
C TRP A 139 3.32 1.62 3.17
N PRO A 140 2.56 0.51 3.05
CA PRO A 140 2.19 -0.06 1.76
C PRO A 140 1.46 0.95 0.85
N GLY A 141 0.65 1.85 1.42
CA GLY A 141 0.02 2.97 0.70
C GLY A 141 0.91 4.21 0.56
N ASN A 142 2.21 4.10 0.89
CA ASN A 142 3.22 5.14 0.75
C ASN A 142 2.79 6.48 1.39
N VAL A 143 3.09 7.60 0.73
CA VAL A 143 2.79 8.96 1.22
C VAL A 143 1.28 9.20 1.35
N ARG A 144 0.46 8.53 0.55
CA ARG A 144 -1.01 8.67 0.64
C ARG A 144 -1.55 8.07 1.95
N GLU A 145 -1.07 6.90 2.34
CA GLU A 145 -1.41 6.29 3.62
C GLU A 145 -0.90 7.11 4.79
N LEU A 146 0.35 7.56 4.73
CA LEU A 146 0.95 8.43 5.75
C LEU A 146 0.14 9.72 5.94
N LYS A 147 -0.26 10.37 4.86
CA LYS A 147 -1.10 11.59 4.91
C LYS A 147 -2.44 11.31 5.58
N ASN A 148 -3.14 10.24 5.20
CA ASN A 148 -4.42 9.86 5.80
C ASN A 148 -4.28 9.51 7.29
N PHE A 149 -3.18 8.85 7.66
CA PHE A 149 -2.85 8.60 9.05
C PHE A 149 -2.66 9.91 9.83
N CYS A 150 -1.89 10.87 9.30
CA CYS A 150 -1.65 12.17 9.92
C CYS A 150 -2.95 12.97 10.10
N GLU A 151 -3.83 12.97 9.11
CA GLU A 151 -5.13 13.62 9.21
C GLU A 151 -5.98 13.02 10.34
N ARG A 152 -6.03 11.70 10.44
CA ARG A 152 -6.75 10.99 11.49
C ARG A 152 -6.21 11.31 12.88
N ILE A 153 -4.89 11.28 13.09
CA ILE A 153 -4.31 11.59 14.41
C ILE A 153 -4.45 13.08 14.78
N ALA A 154 -4.39 13.98 13.80
CA ALA A 154 -4.60 15.40 14.04
C ALA A 154 -6.01 15.70 14.56
N ILE A 155 -7.02 14.96 14.09
CA ILE A 155 -8.41 15.09 14.53
C ILE A 155 -8.62 14.41 15.89
N LEU A 156 -8.16 13.16 16.04
CA LEU A 156 -8.45 12.36 17.24
C LEU A 156 -7.65 12.75 18.48
N PHE A 157 -6.46 13.31 18.30
CA PHE A 157 -5.52 13.63 19.39
C PHE A 157 -5.09 15.10 19.40
N ALA A 158 -5.96 16.00 18.93
CA ALA A 158 -5.69 17.44 18.93
C ALA A 158 -5.17 17.94 20.28
N GLY A 159 -4.00 18.61 20.30
CA GLY A 159 -3.36 19.13 21.50
C GLY A 159 -2.81 18.08 22.49
N ASN A 160 -2.98 16.78 22.23
CA ASN A 160 -2.56 15.69 23.10
C ASN A 160 -1.34 14.94 22.57
N GLU A 161 -0.82 14.01 23.37
CA GLU A 161 0.27 13.13 22.95
C GLU A 161 -0.25 11.87 22.24
N VAL A 162 0.45 11.49 21.18
CA VAL A 162 0.25 10.22 20.46
C VAL A 162 1.32 9.22 20.92
N ALA A 163 0.92 8.34 21.83
CA ALA A 163 1.74 7.26 22.36
C ALA A 163 1.60 5.97 21.52
N PRO A 164 2.43 4.95 21.70
CA PRO A 164 2.32 3.68 20.97
C PRO A 164 0.93 3.04 21.02
N ASP A 165 0.24 3.12 22.15
CA ASP A 165 -1.09 2.54 22.35
C ASP A 165 -2.19 3.24 21.52
N ASN A 166 -1.93 4.45 21.06
CA ASN A 166 -2.81 5.21 20.20
C ASN A 166 -2.62 4.88 18.71
N LEU A 167 -1.55 4.15 18.36
CA LEU A 167 -1.29 3.74 16.98
C LEU A 167 -2.15 2.53 16.59
N PRO A 168 -2.54 2.42 15.31
CA PRO A 168 -3.14 1.21 14.76
C PRO A 168 -2.31 -0.03 15.09
N TRP A 169 -2.98 -1.16 15.24
CA TRP A 169 -2.32 -2.42 15.63
C TRP A 169 -1.29 -2.90 14.60
N GLU A 170 -1.51 -2.58 13.32
CA GLU A 170 -0.60 -2.88 12.21
C GLU A 170 0.75 -2.20 12.41
N ILE A 171 0.73 -0.93 12.82
CA ILE A 171 1.94 -0.12 13.08
C ILE A 171 2.62 -0.57 14.38
N ARG A 172 1.83 -0.95 15.41
CA ARG A 172 2.37 -1.41 16.70
C ARG A 172 3.14 -2.72 16.60
N ARG A 173 2.69 -3.63 15.75
CA ARG A 173 3.38 -4.92 15.53
C ARG A 173 4.74 -4.77 14.87
N GLY A 174 5.01 -3.62 14.25
CA GLY A 174 6.20 -3.46 13.43
C GLY A 174 6.12 -4.33 12.18
N ASP A 175 7.08 -4.17 11.31
CA ASP A 175 7.19 -4.83 10.02
C ASP A 175 7.16 -6.36 10.12
N MET A 176 5.98 -6.93 10.28
CA MET A 176 5.70 -8.26 9.79
C MET A 176 5.22 -8.03 8.35
N SER A 177 6.17 -8.17 7.43
CA SER A 177 6.02 -8.04 5.98
C SER A 177 4.65 -8.51 5.51
N ALA A 178 4.05 -7.76 4.60
CA ALA A 178 2.82 -8.13 3.91
C ALA A 178 3.01 -9.52 3.25
N GLY A 179 2.74 -10.54 3.99
CA GLY A 179 2.95 -11.97 3.62
C GLY A 179 3.20 -12.90 4.80
N GLU A 180 3.45 -12.38 6.03
CA GLU A 180 3.80 -13.22 7.20
C GLU A 180 2.84 -13.14 8.39
N ASP A 181 1.67 -12.52 8.24
CA ASP A 181 0.61 -12.57 9.27
C ASP A 181 -0.15 -13.91 9.30
N LEU A 182 0.44 -14.94 8.79
CA LEU A 182 -0.02 -16.28 9.09
C LEU A 182 0.55 -16.64 10.47
N ILE A 183 -0.35 -16.77 11.47
CA ILE A 183 -0.06 -17.36 12.79
C ILE A 183 0.74 -18.65 12.64
N PHE A 184 0.67 -19.24 11.45
CA PHE A 184 1.32 -20.48 11.07
C PHE A 184 1.50 -20.53 9.54
N ARG A 185 2.74 -20.78 9.06
CA ARG A 185 3.02 -21.05 7.64
C ARG A 185 3.08 -22.56 7.43
N LEU A 186 2.21 -23.09 6.58
CA LEU A 186 2.27 -24.50 6.21
C LEU A 186 3.55 -24.75 5.39
N PRO A 187 4.48 -25.64 5.83
CA PRO A 187 5.64 -26.03 5.03
C PRO A 187 5.21 -26.68 3.71
N SER A 188 6.00 -26.53 2.67
CA SER A 188 5.74 -27.18 1.36
C SER A 188 5.67 -28.71 1.44
N SER A 189 6.29 -29.31 2.46
CA SER A 189 6.21 -30.73 2.79
C SER A 189 4.90 -31.14 3.47
N GLY A 190 4.02 -30.16 3.80
CA GLY A 190 2.86 -30.38 4.65
C GLY A 190 3.21 -30.50 6.13
N ILE A 191 2.19 -30.62 6.99
CA ILE A 191 2.33 -30.88 8.43
C ILE A 191 1.18 -31.78 8.89
N ASN A 192 1.47 -32.61 9.85
CA ASN A 192 0.44 -33.38 10.52
C ASN A 192 -0.29 -32.47 11.55
N LEU A 193 -1.59 -32.27 11.35
CA LEU A 193 -2.39 -31.39 12.21
C LEU A 193 -2.44 -31.90 13.67
N ASN A 194 -2.39 -33.24 13.89
CA ASN A 194 -2.36 -33.79 15.23
C ASN A 194 -1.04 -33.44 15.96
N ASP A 195 0.08 -33.47 15.26
CA ASP A 195 1.38 -33.11 15.85
C ASP A 195 1.43 -31.63 16.20
N LEU A 196 0.87 -30.76 15.33
CA LEU A 196 0.72 -29.33 15.60
C LEU A 196 -0.19 -29.09 16.83
N GLU A 197 -1.31 -29.81 16.95
CA GLU A 197 -2.21 -29.72 18.09
C GLU A 197 -1.52 -30.11 19.40
N VAL A 198 -0.76 -31.20 19.39
CA VAL A 198 0.05 -31.67 20.54
C VAL A 198 1.06 -30.62 20.97
N GLU A 199 1.80 -30.07 20.02
CA GLU A 199 2.82 -29.07 20.30
C GLU A 199 2.19 -27.76 20.84
N ALA A 200 1.10 -27.29 20.27
CA ALA A 200 0.37 -26.12 20.76
C ALA A 200 -0.12 -26.32 22.22
N ILE A 201 -0.64 -27.50 22.55
CA ILE A 201 -1.08 -27.82 23.91
C ILE A 201 0.11 -27.84 24.89
N ARG A 202 1.23 -28.42 24.51
CA ARG A 202 2.47 -28.45 25.34
C ARG A 202 3.00 -27.04 25.62
N GLN A 203 3.08 -26.22 24.60
CA GLN A 203 3.53 -24.82 24.73
C GLN A 203 2.58 -24.02 25.64
N ALA A 204 1.25 -24.17 25.46
CA ALA A 204 0.29 -23.49 26.30
C ALA A 204 0.38 -23.91 27.78
N LEU A 205 0.63 -25.18 28.06
CA LEU A 205 0.86 -25.70 29.42
C LEU A 205 2.15 -25.15 30.03
N ALA A 206 3.23 -25.11 29.26
CA ALA A 206 4.51 -24.54 29.71
C ALA A 206 4.37 -23.05 30.05
N LEU A 207 3.75 -22.25 29.16
CA LEU A 207 3.49 -20.81 29.36
C LEU A 207 2.53 -20.54 30.53
N ALA A 208 1.62 -21.47 30.79
CA ALA A 208 0.66 -21.39 31.91
C ALA A 208 1.22 -21.92 33.24
N GLY A 209 2.46 -22.42 33.27
CA GLY A 209 3.05 -23.05 34.45
C GLY A 209 2.24 -24.27 34.93
N GLY A 210 1.71 -25.09 34.02
CA GLY A 210 0.88 -26.27 34.32
C GLY A 210 -0.59 -25.97 34.61
N ASN A 211 -1.01 -24.70 34.66
CA ASN A 211 -2.41 -24.32 34.94
C ASN A 211 -3.30 -24.56 33.72
N LYS A 212 -4.09 -25.62 33.75
CA LYS A 212 -4.97 -26.07 32.65
C LYS A 212 -6.01 -25.04 32.21
N SER A 213 -6.58 -24.28 33.15
CA SER A 213 -7.56 -23.23 32.84
C SER A 213 -6.93 -22.02 32.15
N ARG A 214 -5.69 -21.68 32.53
CA ARG A 214 -4.91 -20.60 31.88
C ARG A 214 -4.43 -21.06 30.49
N ALA A 215 -3.97 -22.30 30.36
CA ALA A 215 -3.57 -22.88 29.08
C ALA A 215 -4.71 -22.94 28.07
N ALA A 216 -5.93 -23.34 28.50
CA ALA A 216 -7.10 -23.33 27.66
C ALA A 216 -7.40 -21.94 27.10
N ARG A 217 -7.33 -20.89 27.93
CA ARG A 217 -7.54 -19.50 27.49
C ARG A 217 -6.48 -19.02 26.47
N LEU A 218 -5.23 -19.46 26.60
CA LEU A 218 -4.17 -19.13 25.65
C LEU A 218 -4.43 -19.70 24.25
N LEU A 219 -5.14 -20.83 24.17
CA LEU A 219 -5.54 -21.45 22.90
C LEU A 219 -6.96 -21.10 22.44
N GLY A 220 -7.65 -20.17 23.12
CA GLY A 220 -9.04 -19.80 22.80
C GLY A 220 -10.06 -20.93 23.04
N LEU A 221 -9.74 -21.92 23.90
CA LEU A 221 -10.57 -23.07 24.19
C LEU A 221 -11.26 -22.96 25.55
N THR A 222 -12.42 -23.63 25.68
CA THR A 222 -13.00 -23.90 27.01
C THR A 222 -12.11 -24.90 27.78
N ARG A 223 -12.17 -24.87 29.12
CA ARG A 223 -11.44 -25.81 29.96
C ARG A 223 -11.74 -27.26 29.60
N ASP A 224 -12.99 -27.57 29.37
CA ASP A 224 -13.45 -28.95 29.10
C ASP A 224 -12.95 -29.43 27.73
N THR A 225 -13.04 -28.59 26.72
CA THR A 225 -12.46 -28.88 25.40
C THR A 225 -10.96 -29.11 25.46
N PHE A 226 -10.24 -28.29 26.23
CA PHE A 226 -8.81 -28.44 26.44
C PHE A 226 -8.46 -29.76 27.14
N LEU A 227 -9.15 -30.13 28.18
CA LEU A 227 -8.95 -31.39 28.89
C LEU A 227 -9.23 -32.60 28.00
N TYR A 228 -10.32 -32.55 27.20
CA TYR A 228 -10.64 -33.60 26.23
C TYR A 228 -9.48 -33.77 25.20
N ARG A 229 -8.93 -32.67 24.66
CA ARG A 229 -7.81 -32.72 23.71
C ARG A 229 -6.53 -33.24 24.34
N MET A 230 -6.23 -32.85 25.59
CA MET A 230 -5.10 -33.41 26.33
C MET A 230 -5.23 -34.94 26.51
N GLN A 231 -6.44 -35.42 26.84
CA GLN A 231 -6.74 -36.84 27.03
C GLN A 231 -6.62 -37.61 25.69
N LYS A 232 -7.17 -37.05 24.60
CA LYS A 232 -7.07 -37.61 23.26
C LYS A 232 -5.61 -37.82 22.82
N HIS A 233 -4.71 -36.91 23.17
CA HIS A 233 -3.29 -36.96 22.79
C HIS A 233 -2.36 -37.50 23.90
N VAL A 234 -2.92 -38.05 24.98
CA VAL A 234 -2.15 -38.66 26.12
C VAL A 234 -1.12 -37.68 26.69
N ILE A 235 -1.46 -36.41 26.81
CA ILE A 235 -0.58 -35.36 27.36
C ILE A 235 -0.83 -35.30 28.87
N THR A 236 0.17 -35.68 29.66
CA THR A 236 0.21 -35.50 31.12
C THR A 236 0.86 -34.15 31.45
N ALA A 237 0.22 -33.39 32.36
CA ALA A 237 0.73 -32.09 32.84
C ALA A 237 1.78 -32.29 33.93
#